data_3372b0a23abc249a8898ba9375437fe7
#
_entry.id   3372b0a23abc249a8898ba9375437fe7
#
_cell.length_a   1.000
_cell.length_b   1.000
_cell.length_c   1.000
_cell.angle_alpha   90.00
_cell.angle_beta   90.00
_cell.angle_gamma   90.00
#
_symmetry.space_group_name_H-M   'P 1'
#
loop_
_entity.id
_entity.type
_entity.pdbx_description
1 polymer ?
#
loop_
_entity_poly.entity_id
_entity_poly.type
_entity_poly.pdbx_seq_one_letter_code
_entity_poly.pdbx_strand_id
1 'polypeptide(L)'
;MHPAVMTLAVATSLLTPISDAIPKLNVEATCRASVEADKAMGLALPQSFDKCMSDENSAREQLGPIWTSYSATARTQCEGEATIADASYVDLLTCLQMSNGQVTTSAAALKGASKKKKAPN
;
A
#
# COMPACT_ATOMS: atom_id res chain seq x y z
N MET A 1 -27.51 47.96 -25.48
CA MET A 1 -27.82 46.55 -25.17
C MET A 1 -26.55 45.73 -25.37
N HIS A 2 -25.89 45.34 -24.29
CA HIS A 2 -24.74 44.46 -24.36
C HIS A 2 -25.18 43.04 -23.97
N PRO A 3 -24.98 42.03 -24.84
CA PRO A 3 -25.23 40.67 -24.42
C PRO A 3 -24.14 40.25 -23.44
N ALA A 4 -24.54 39.91 -22.23
CA ALA A 4 -23.66 39.30 -21.24
C ALA A 4 -23.30 37.89 -21.71
N VAL A 5 -22.05 37.73 -22.11
CA VAL A 5 -21.52 36.40 -22.41
C VAL A 5 -21.19 35.73 -21.08
N MET A 6 -22.06 34.83 -20.63
CA MET A 6 -21.76 33.92 -19.51
C MET A 6 -20.75 32.88 -20.01
N THR A 7 -19.50 33.04 -19.62
CA THR A 7 -18.50 31.99 -19.78
C THR A 7 -18.74 30.93 -18.71
N LEU A 8 -19.27 29.79 -19.15
CA LEU A 8 -19.32 28.59 -18.31
C LEU A 8 -17.88 28.09 -18.11
N ALA A 9 -17.36 28.27 -16.90
CA ALA A 9 -16.11 27.64 -16.51
C ALA A 9 -16.37 26.14 -16.34
N VAL A 10 -15.95 25.34 -17.29
CA VAL A 10 -15.95 23.88 -17.18
C VAL A 10 -14.83 23.53 -16.22
N ALA A 11 -15.18 23.21 -14.99
CA ALA A 11 -14.23 22.63 -14.05
C ALA A 11 -13.89 21.20 -14.55
N THR A 12 -12.77 21.07 -15.25
CA THR A 12 -12.21 19.76 -15.56
C THR A 12 -11.68 19.16 -14.26
N SER A 13 -12.44 18.25 -13.69
CA SER A 13 -11.96 17.41 -12.61
C SER A 13 -10.75 16.63 -13.14
N LEU A 14 -9.56 16.96 -12.64
CA LEU A 14 -8.35 16.19 -12.89
C LEU A 14 -8.49 14.87 -12.11
N LEU A 15 -9.20 13.92 -12.70
CA LEU A 15 -9.12 12.54 -12.27
C LEU A 15 -7.72 12.06 -12.67
N THR A 16 -6.81 12.07 -11.70
CA THR A 16 -5.52 11.42 -11.88
C THR A 16 -5.78 9.94 -12.09
N PRO A 17 -5.52 9.39 -13.27
CA PRO A 17 -5.69 7.96 -13.47
C PRO A 17 -4.72 7.23 -12.55
N ILE A 18 -5.23 6.24 -11.81
CA ILE A 18 -4.39 5.35 -11.03
C ILE A 18 -3.47 4.63 -12.00
N SER A 19 -2.16 4.79 -11.80
CA SER A 19 -1.17 4.19 -12.66
C SER A 19 -1.25 2.67 -12.61
N ASP A 20 -1.21 2.01 -13.77
CA ASP A 20 -1.04 0.56 -13.88
C ASP A 20 0.39 0.14 -13.50
N ALA A 21 1.27 1.08 -13.25
CA ALA A 21 2.63 0.83 -12.81
C ALA A 21 2.73 0.87 -11.28
N ILE A 22 3.60 0.02 -10.73
CA ILE A 22 3.94 0.03 -9.30
C ILE A 22 4.54 1.40 -8.95
N PRO A 23 4.11 2.05 -7.85
CA PRO A 23 4.64 3.34 -7.46
C PRO A 23 6.13 3.25 -7.13
N LYS A 24 6.86 4.34 -7.35
CA LYS A 24 8.25 4.43 -6.92
C LYS A 24 8.30 4.92 -5.48
N LEU A 25 8.71 4.03 -4.59
CA LEU A 25 8.83 4.33 -3.16
C LEU A 25 10.29 4.54 -2.79
N ASN A 26 10.56 5.55 -1.96
CA ASN A 26 11.91 5.82 -1.47
C ASN A 26 12.25 4.90 -0.28
N VAL A 27 12.45 3.63 -0.58
CA VAL A 27 12.75 2.62 0.44
C VAL A 27 14.15 2.74 1.02
N GLU A 28 15.06 3.37 0.30
CA GLU A 28 16.42 3.63 0.82
C GLU A 28 16.35 4.52 2.05
N ALA A 29 15.58 5.61 1.99
CA ALA A 29 15.37 6.49 3.13
C ALA A 29 14.70 5.75 4.30
N THR A 30 13.71 4.91 3.99
CA THR A 30 13.03 4.08 4.99
C THR A 30 13.99 3.11 5.66
N CYS A 31 14.81 2.41 4.89
CA CYS A 31 15.78 1.46 5.43
C CYS A 31 16.85 2.15 6.29
N ARG A 32 17.30 3.33 5.90
CA ARG A 32 18.23 4.12 6.72
C ARG A 32 17.59 4.53 8.05
N ALA A 33 16.36 5.03 8.00
CA ALA A 33 15.63 5.43 9.20
C ALA A 33 15.40 4.25 10.16
N SER A 34 15.07 3.08 9.62
CA SER A 34 14.87 1.86 10.41
C SER A 34 16.15 1.44 11.11
N VAL A 35 17.29 1.46 10.45
CA VAL A 35 18.59 1.12 11.04
C VAL A 35 18.94 2.10 12.16
N GLU A 36 18.72 3.39 11.95
CA GLU A 36 18.98 4.40 12.98
C GLU A 36 18.03 4.26 14.18
N ALA A 37 16.76 3.93 13.94
CA ALA A 37 15.80 3.68 15.02
C ALA A 37 16.18 2.45 15.83
N ASP A 38 16.60 1.36 15.19
CA ASP A 38 17.07 0.14 15.87
C ASP A 38 18.29 0.41 16.75
N LYS A 39 19.23 1.19 16.25
CA LYS A 39 20.40 1.62 17.03
C LYS A 39 20.01 2.48 18.22
N ALA A 40 19.11 3.43 18.03
CA ALA A 40 18.63 4.33 19.08
C ALA A 40 17.90 3.57 20.18
N MET A 41 17.18 2.50 19.84
CA MET A 41 16.48 1.62 20.79
C MET A 41 17.42 0.61 21.47
N GLY A 42 18.68 0.53 21.06
CA GLY A 42 19.66 -0.39 21.64
C GLY A 42 19.35 -1.86 21.40
N LEU A 43 18.76 -2.19 20.25
CA LEU A 43 18.44 -3.57 19.92
C LEU A 43 19.72 -4.40 19.78
N ALA A 44 19.71 -5.61 20.34
CA ALA A 44 20.85 -6.51 20.31
C ALA A 44 21.23 -6.96 18.90
N LEU A 45 20.23 -7.11 18.03
CA LEU A 45 20.39 -7.51 16.64
C LEU A 45 19.61 -6.55 15.74
N PRO A 46 20.16 -5.34 15.50
CA PRO A 46 19.50 -4.41 14.60
C PRO A 46 19.48 -4.95 13.17
N GLN A 47 18.38 -4.70 12.47
CA GLN A 47 18.31 -5.02 11.05
C GLN A 47 19.37 -4.25 10.28
N SER A 48 20.10 -4.93 9.38
CA SER A 48 21.08 -4.26 8.53
C SER A 48 20.38 -3.52 7.39
N PHE A 49 21.02 -2.45 6.91
CA PHE A 49 20.54 -1.71 5.74
C PHE A 49 20.39 -2.64 4.53
N ASP A 50 21.38 -3.49 4.28
CA ASP A 50 21.35 -4.41 3.13
C ASP A 50 20.21 -5.42 3.22
N LYS A 51 19.92 -5.93 4.42
CA LYS A 51 18.80 -6.85 4.64
C LYS A 51 17.47 -6.14 4.40
N CYS A 52 17.33 -4.92 4.91
CA CYS A 52 16.15 -4.10 4.67
C CYS A 52 15.93 -3.86 3.18
N MET A 53 16.97 -3.44 2.45
CA MET A 53 16.90 -3.20 1.00
C MET A 53 16.57 -4.48 0.24
N SER A 54 17.13 -5.62 0.65
CA SER A 54 16.84 -6.92 0.03
C SER A 54 15.36 -7.29 0.20
N ASP A 55 14.80 -7.10 1.38
CA ASP A 55 13.39 -7.38 1.66
C ASP A 55 12.47 -6.44 0.85
N GLU A 56 12.81 -5.17 0.76
CA GLU A 56 12.05 -4.19 -0.02
C GLU A 56 12.08 -4.50 -1.52
N ASN A 57 13.25 -4.83 -2.06
CA ASN A 57 13.40 -5.21 -3.46
C ASN A 57 12.65 -6.49 -3.79
N SER A 58 12.70 -7.48 -2.90
CA SER A 58 11.96 -8.73 -3.04
C SER A 58 10.45 -8.48 -3.07
N ALA A 59 9.94 -7.63 -2.17
CA ALA A 59 8.53 -7.27 -2.16
C ALA A 59 8.12 -6.56 -3.46
N ARG A 60 8.93 -5.65 -3.95
CA ARG A 60 8.69 -4.96 -5.22
C ARG A 60 8.61 -5.94 -6.39
N GLU A 61 9.54 -6.90 -6.45
CA GLU A 61 9.52 -7.94 -7.48
C GLU A 61 8.25 -8.79 -7.42
N GLN A 62 7.80 -9.14 -6.22
CA GLN A 62 6.57 -9.89 -6.02
C GLN A 62 5.33 -9.10 -6.44
N LEU A 63 5.34 -7.78 -6.30
CA LEU A 63 4.24 -6.92 -6.74
C LEU A 63 4.07 -6.90 -8.26
N GLY A 64 5.16 -7.04 -9.02
CA GLY A 64 5.14 -6.91 -10.47
C GLY A 64 4.01 -7.70 -11.14
N PRO A 65 3.99 -9.04 -10.99
CA PRO A 65 3.01 -9.87 -11.68
C PRO A 65 1.57 -9.76 -11.13
N ILE A 66 1.39 -9.24 -9.93
CA ILE A 66 0.08 -9.20 -9.26
C ILE A 66 -0.53 -7.81 -9.16
N TRP A 67 0.22 -6.76 -9.46
CA TRP A 67 -0.21 -5.37 -9.26
C TRP A 67 -1.55 -5.06 -9.93
N THR A 68 -1.69 -5.38 -11.20
CA THR A 68 -2.91 -5.10 -11.97
C THR A 68 -4.07 -6.04 -11.65
N SER A 69 -3.82 -7.14 -10.93
CA SER A 69 -4.89 -8.05 -10.50
C SER A 69 -5.71 -7.48 -9.34
N TYR A 70 -5.16 -6.51 -8.61
CA TYR A 70 -5.89 -5.82 -7.55
C TYR A 70 -6.73 -4.68 -8.12
N SER A 71 -7.86 -4.40 -7.46
CA SER A 71 -8.70 -3.27 -7.86
C SER A 71 -7.98 -1.94 -7.70
N ALA A 72 -8.37 -0.95 -8.49
CA ALA A 72 -7.85 0.41 -8.38
C ALA A 72 -8.05 0.96 -6.95
N THR A 73 -9.18 0.68 -6.32
CA THR A 73 -9.48 1.10 -4.96
C THR A 73 -8.51 0.48 -3.95
N ALA A 74 -8.26 -0.83 -4.03
CA ALA A 74 -7.30 -1.50 -3.15
C ALA A 74 -5.89 -0.96 -3.34
N ARG A 75 -5.45 -0.76 -4.58
CA ARG A 75 -4.13 -0.19 -4.87
C ARG A 75 -3.97 1.21 -4.30
N THR A 76 -4.95 2.08 -4.48
CA THR A 76 -4.92 3.45 -3.96
C THR A 76 -4.88 3.46 -2.44
N GLN A 77 -5.71 2.67 -1.80
CA GLN A 77 -5.76 2.59 -0.34
C GLN A 77 -4.44 2.07 0.24
N CYS A 78 -3.93 0.97 -0.30
CA CYS A 78 -2.69 0.37 0.19
C CYS A 78 -1.46 1.25 -0.09
N GLU A 79 -1.43 1.92 -1.24
CA GLU A 79 -0.38 2.90 -1.53
C GLU A 79 -0.40 4.05 -0.52
N GLY A 80 -1.59 4.57 -0.19
CA GLY A 80 -1.74 5.59 0.84
C GLY A 80 -1.23 5.12 2.20
N GLU A 81 -1.61 3.94 2.63
CA GLU A 81 -1.17 3.36 3.90
C GLU A 81 0.34 3.10 3.94
N ALA A 82 0.89 2.60 2.84
CA ALA A 82 2.32 2.29 2.74
C ALA A 82 3.23 3.54 2.69
N THR A 83 2.66 4.73 2.53
CA THR A 83 3.42 5.98 2.44
C THR A 83 3.19 6.92 3.63
N ILE A 84 2.27 6.61 4.55
CA ILE A 84 1.92 7.49 5.67
C ILE A 84 3.09 7.68 6.63
N ALA A 85 3.74 6.59 7.05
CA ALA A 85 4.85 6.64 7.99
C ALA A 85 6.18 6.62 7.24
N ASP A 86 6.47 5.50 6.61
CA ASP A 86 7.68 5.28 5.83
C ASP A 86 7.33 4.52 4.56
N ALA A 87 7.85 4.95 3.42
CA ALA A 87 7.58 4.29 2.15
C ALA A 87 8.14 2.86 2.15
N SER A 88 7.30 1.86 1.93
CA SER A 88 7.69 0.45 2.01
C SER A 88 6.91 -0.42 1.02
N TYR A 89 7.63 -1.16 0.18
CA TYR A 89 7.03 -2.19 -0.68
C TYR A 89 6.56 -3.41 0.10
N VAL A 90 7.23 -3.73 1.21
CA VAL A 90 6.80 -4.81 2.11
C VAL A 90 5.41 -4.49 2.67
N ASP A 91 5.21 -3.26 3.14
CA ASP A 91 3.92 -2.81 3.66
C ASP A 91 2.87 -2.77 2.56
N LEU A 92 3.22 -2.28 1.38
CA LEU A 92 2.33 -2.24 0.23
C LEU A 92 1.86 -3.65 -0.18
N LEU A 93 2.80 -4.58 -0.30
CA LEU A 93 2.49 -5.98 -0.62
C LEU A 93 1.61 -6.62 0.45
N THR A 94 1.95 -6.43 1.71
CA THR A 94 1.19 -6.95 2.85
C THR A 94 -0.24 -6.41 2.86
N CYS A 95 -0.40 -5.11 2.68
CA CYS A 95 -1.71 -4.47 2.60
C CYS A 95 -2.56 -5.06 1.47
N LEU A 96 -1.99 -5.21 0.28
CA LEU A 96 -2.70 -5.77 -0.87
C LEU A 96 -3.11 -7.22 -0.63
N GLN A 97 -2.23 -8.04 -0.08
CA GLN A 97 -2.53 -9.43 0.25
C GLN A 97 -3.66 -9.53 1.27
N MET A 98 -3.64 -8.68 2.28
CA MET A 98 -4.71 -8.62 3.28
C MET A 98 -6.01 -8.10 2.68
N SER A 99 -5.97 -7.07 1.83
CA SER A 99 -7.16 -6.50 1.20
C SER A 99 -7.80 -7.47 0.21
N ASN A 100 -7.02 -8.29 -0.49
CA ASN A 100 -7.53 -9.33 -1.38
C ASN A 100 -8.37 -10.36 -0.60
N GLY A 101 -7.94 -10.75 0.58
CA GLY A 101 -8.70 -11.60 1.48
C GLY A 101 -9.96 -10.93 2.03
N GLN A 102 -9.95 -9.61 2.18
CA GLN A 102 -11.09 -8.82 2.66
C GLN A 102 -12.10 -8.52 1.55
N VAL A 103 -11.63 -8.25 0.34
CA VAL A 103 -12.48 -7.88 -0.81
C VAL A 103 -13.35 -9.04 -1.25
N THR A 104 -12.89 -10.26 -1.09
CA THR A 104 -13.67 -11.43 -1.50
C THR A 104 -14.96 -11.58 -0.72
N THR A 105 -15.01 -11.10 0.52
CA THR A 105 -16.26 -11.04 1.29
C THR A 105 -15.96 -10.62 2.73
N SER A 106 -15.93 -9.36 3.01
CA SER A 106 -15.74 -8.92 4.39
C SER A 106 -16.74 -9.57 5.35
N ALA A 107 -18.00 -9.73 4.93
CA ALA A 107 -19.01 -10.41 5.73
C ALA A 107 -18.81 -11.92 5.83
N ALA A 108 -18.44 -12.58 4.72
CA ALA A 108 -18.20 -14.02 4.73
C ALA A 108 -16.85 -14.37 5.36
N ALA A 109 -15.84 -13.52 5.25
CA ALA A 109 -14.58 -13.69 5.96
C ALA A 109 -14.76 -13.58 7.47
N LEU A 110 -15.56 -12.65 7.95
CA LEU A 110 -15.90 -12.51 9.36
C LEU A 110 -16.72 -13.69 9.87
N LYS A 111 -17.66 -14.19 9.09
CA LYS A 111 -18.40 -15.40 9.40
C LYS A 111 -17.51 -16.64 9.40
N GLY A 112 -16.58 -16.73 8.45
CA GLY A 112 -15.61 -17.82 8.39
C GLY A 112 -14.66 -17.85 9.58
N ALA A 113 -14.16 -16.69 10.00
CA ALA A 113 -13.33 -16.57 11.19
C ALA A 113 -14.09 -16.96 12.47
N SER A 114 -15.36 -16.58 12.57
CA SER A 114 -16.23 -16.95 13.68
C SER A 114 -16.49 -18.45 13.74
N LYS A 115 -16.73 -19.08 12.59
CA LYS A 115 -16.91 -20.53 12.50
C LYS A 115 -15.63 -21.30 12.83
N LYS A 116 -14.48 -20.82 12.41
CA LYS A 116 -13.19 -21.44 12.74
C LYS A 116 -12.89 -21.39 14.23
N LYS A 117 -13.31 -20.35 14.94
CA LYS A 117 -13.17 -20.28 16.39
C LYS A 117 -14.06 -21.25 17.14
N LYS A 118 -15.19 -21.65 16.54
CA LYS A 118 -16.12 -22.63 17.11
C LYS A 118 -15.82 -24.06 16.72
N ALA A 119 -15.00 -24.28 15.70
CA ALA A 119 -14.75 -25.58 15.13
C ALA A 119 -13.84 -26.55 15.93
N PRO A 120 -13.01 -26.11 16.86
CA PRO A 120 -12.14 -27.07 17.59
C PRO A 120 -12.78 -27.75 18.78
N ASN A 121 -14.04 -27.85 18.87
CA ASN A 121 -14.69 -28.63 19.93
C ASN A 121 -15.06 -30.03 19.47
#